data_d2fe77c15efb0ea9260d1327e97d0182
#
_entry.id   d2fe77c15efb0ea9260d1327e97d0182
#
_cell.length_a   1.000
_cell.length_b   1.000
_cell.length_c   1.000
_cell.angle_alpha   90.00
_cell.angle_beta   90.00
_cell.angle_gamma   90.00
#
_symmetry.space_group_name_H-M   'P 1'
#
loop_
_entity.id
_entity.type
_entity.pdbx_description
1 polymer ?
#
loop_
_entity_poly.entity_id
_entity_poly.type
_entity_poly.pdbx_seq_one_letter_code
_entity_poly.pdbx_strand_id
1 'polypeptide(L)'
;ILILWCHIAYLMTKIGDAKRKLHGKLTGRPDNFSWLIEGKLAGSAIPTSKKEVEWLQEEGVKTIVTIREVPLDEDWVDNMNYLHVLSDDMGVPSFEDLKNSVDYVHKKIQNKEPVMVHCLAGLGRTGTILACYLIKYEEMSADDAIQHVREKRHGSIQSYLQEEMIFQYAKTLNE
;
A
#
# COMPACT_ATOMS: atom_id res chain seq x y z
N ILE A 1 13.63 23.53 -18.25
CA ILE A 1 13.83 22.10 -17.96
C ILE A 1 12.91 21.67 -16.82
N LEU A 2 12.88 22.35 -15.64
CA LEU A 2 11.99 21.99 -14.51
C LEU A 2 10.51 21.99 -14.88
N ILE A 3 10.03 22.99 -15.64
CA ILE A 3 8.63 23.10 -16.07
C ILE A 3 8.24 21.93 -16.98
N LEU A 4 9.14 21.49 -17.86
CA LEU A 4 8.90 20.34 -18.73
C LEU A 4 8.78 19.04 -17.93
N TRP A 5 9.63 18.83 -16.92
CA TRP A 5 9.56 17.69 -16.02
C TRP A 5 8.26 17.66 -15.20
N CYS A 6 7.83 18.81 -14.67
CA CYS A 6 6.54 18.92 -13.97
C CYS A 6 5.36 18.58 -14.89
N HIS A 7 5.37 19.02 -16.15
CA HIS A 7 4.32 18.70 -17.11
C HIS A 7 4.29 17.20 -17.48
N ILE A 8 5.46 16.59 -17.65
CA ILE A 8 5.55 15.15 -17.95
C ILE A 8 5.07 14.33 -16.74
N ALA A 9 5.51 14.65 -15.54
CA ALA A 9 5.06 13.97 -14.30
C ALA A 9 3.53 14.09 -14.12
N TYR A 10 2.97 15.29 -14.31
CA TYR A 10 1.53 15.52 -14.26
C TYR A 10 0.78 14.69 -15.31
N LEU A 11 1.27 14.63 -16.56
CA LEU A 11 0.65 13.86 -17.63
C LEU A 11 0.70 12.35 -17.30
N MET A 12 1.82 11.85 -16.80
CA MET A 12 1.97 10.44 -16.39
C MET A 12 1.00 10.07 -15.26
N THR A 13 0.80 10.97 -14.30
CA THR A 13 -0.19 10.77 -13.22
C THR A 13 -1.61 10.70 -13.78
N LYS A 14 -1.97 11.59 -14.72
CA LYS A 14 -3.30 11.58 -15.38
C LYS A 14 -3.56 10.31 -16.18
N ILE A 15 -2.54 9.82 -16.90
CA ILE A 15 -2.63 8.56 -17.64
C ILE A 15 -2.81 7.39 -16.67
N GLY A 16 -2.06 7.37 -15.57
CA GLY A 16 -2.19 6.37 -14.52
C GLY A 16 -3.59 6.36 -13.89
N ASP A 17 -4.15 7.54 -13.59
CA ASP A 17 -5.51 7.67 -13.05
C ASP A 17 -6.56 7.16 -14.04
N ALA A 18 -6.43 7.52 -15.31
CA ALA A 18 -7.34 7.06 -16.35
C ALA A 18 -7.29 5.53 -16.50
N LYS A 19 -6.08 4.94 -16.46
CA LYS A 19 -5.88 3.49 -16.50
C LYS A 19 -6.57 2.80 -15.33
N ARG A 20 -6.36 3.27 -14.09
CA ARG A 20 -6.97 2.70 -12.88
C ARG A 20 -8.49 2.77 -12.92
N LYS A 21 -9.05 3.93 -13.29
CA LYS A 21 -10.51 4.10 -13.46
C LYS A 21 -11.08 3.17 -14.52
N LEU A 22 -10.40 3.02 -15.66
CA LEU A 22 -10.82 2.11 -16.72
C LEU A 22 -10.76 0.65 -16.25
N HIS A 23 -9.67 0.26 -15.57
CA HIS A 23 -9.53 -1.07 -15.00
C HIS A 23 -10.68 -1.37 -14.02
N GLY A 24 -10.92 -0.50 -13.05
CA GLY A 24 -12.01 -0.65 -12.08
C GLY A 24 -13.39 -0.72 -12.73
N LYS A 25 -13.63 0.12 -13.76
CA LYS A 25 -14.89 0.09 -14.51
C LYS A 25 -15.12 -1.22 -15.25
N LEU A 26 -14.06 -1.82 -15.78
CA LEU A 26 -14.14 -3.08 -16.56
C LEU A 26 -14.18 -4.31 -15.65
N THR A 27 -13.44 -4.32 -14.56
CA THR A 27 -13.24 -5.50 -13.70
C THR A 27 -14.00 -5.45 -12.38
N GLY A 28 -14.39 -4.25 -11.93
CA GLY A 28 -15.01 -4.04 -10.62
C GLY A 28 -14.02 -4.07 -9.46
N ARG A 29 -12.73 -4.27 -9.69
CA ARG A 29 -11.68 -4.40 -8.65
C ARG A 29 -10.61 -3.32 -8.77
N PRO A 30 -9.92 -2.96 -7.67
CA PRO A 30 -8.78 -2.06 -7.73
C PRO A 30 -7.66 -2.63 -8.62
N ASP A 31 -7.00 -1.74 -9.37
CA ASP A 31 -5.81 -2.14 -10.15
C ASP A 31 -4.71 -2.65 -9.20
N ASN A 32 -3.88 -3.57 -9.69
CA ASN A 32 -2.73 -4.10 -8.95
C ASN A 32 -3.07 -4.71 -7.57
N PHE A 33 -4.27 -5.27 -7.39
CA PHE A 33 -4.60 -6.02 -6.19
C PHE A 33 -3.93 -7.41 -6.21
N SER A 34 -3.27 -7.77 -5.14
CA SER A 34 -2.80 -9.14 -4.89
C SER A 34 -2.58 -9.40 -3.40
N TRP A 35 -2.81 -10.62 -2.99
CA TRP A 35 -2.42 -11.09 -1.67
C TRP A 35 -0.91 -11.26 -1.59
N LEU A 36 -0.28 -10.67 -0.56
CA LEU A 36 1.10 -10.97 -0.16
C LEU A 36 1.12 -12.21 0.71
N ILE A 37 0.20 -12.26 1.68
CA ILE A 37 -0.11 -13.41 2.53
C ILE A 37 -1.58 -13.74 2.29
N GLU A 38 -1.85 -14.90 1.69
CA GLU A 38 -3.19 -15.30 1.25
C GLU A 38 -4.22 -15.19 2.38
N GLY A 39 -5.31 -14.48 2.10
CA GLY A 39 -6.41 -14.26 3.04
C GLY A 39 -6.08 -13.45 4.30
N LYS A 40 -4.89 -12.81 4.37
CA LYS A 40 -4.46 -12.01 5.54
C LYS A 40 -3.98 -10.62 5.18
N LEU A 41 -3.05 -10.50 4.24
CA LEU A 41 -2.41 -9.23 3.89
C LEU A 41 -2.30 -9.06 2.39
N ALA A 42 -2.92 -8.02 1.87
CA ALA A 42 -2.91 -7.66 0.46
C ALA A 42 -2.34 -6.26 0.23
N GLY A 43 -1.93 -6.02 -1.00
CA GLY A 43 -1.64 -4.68 -1.51
C GLY A 43 -2.45 -4.37 -2.76
N SER A 44 -2.76 -3.09 -3.00
CA SER A 44 -3.42 -2.66 -4.24
C SER A 44 -3.08 -1.21 -4.62
N ALA A 45 -3.48 -0.81 -5.81
CA ALA A 45 -3.63 0.60 -6.13
C ALA A 45 -4.85 1.19 -5.38
N ILE A 46 -5.00 2.51 -5.41
CA ILE A 46 -6.17 3.18 -4.83
C ILE A 46 -7.46 2.65 -5.47
N PRO A 47 -8.48 2.28 -4.66
CA PRO A 47 -9.83 2.10 -5.16
C PRO A 47 -10.34 3.42 -5.78
N THR A 48 -10.97 3.35 -6.93
CA THR A 48 -11.46 4.53 -7.68
C THR A 48 -12.98 4.69 -7.61
N SER A 49 -13.65 3.79 -6.92
CA SER A 49 -15.11 3.82 -6.72
C SER A 49 -15.52 2.98 -5.49
N LYS A 50 -16.72 3.25 -4.97
CA LYS A 50 -17.35 2.45 -3.90
C LYS A 50 -17.46 0.96 -4.30
N LYS A 51 -17.79 0.68 -5.57
CA LYS A 51 -17.89 -0.68 -6.08
C LYS A 51 -16.59 -1.48 -5.94
N GLU A 52 -15.44 -0.84 -6.11
CA GLU A 52 -14.15 -1.51 -5.91
C GLU A 52 -13.91 -1.83 -4.43
N VAL A 53 -14.40 -0.98 -3.51
CA VAL A 53 -14.35 -1.26 -2.06
C VAL A 53 -15.31 -2.39 -1.68
N GLU A 54 -16.51 -2.43 -2.25
CA GLU A 54 -17.45 -3.53 -2.09
C GLU A 54 -16.84 -4.86 -2.57
N TRP A 55 -16.16 -4.83 -3.72
CA TRP A 55 -15.42 -6.01 -4.21
C TRP A 55 -14.33 -6.48 -3.22
N LEU A 56 -13.59 -5.54 -2.60
CA LEU A 56 -12.60 -5.89 -1.57
C LEU A 56 -13.25 -6.59 -0.37
N GLN A 57 -14.46 -6.17 0.03
CA GLN A 57 -15.22 -6.82 1.11
C GLN A 57 -15.64 -8.25 0.71
N GLU A 58 -16.06 -8.45 -0.54
CA GLU A 58 -16.39 -9.77 -1.09
C GLU A 58 -15.17 -10.69 -1.12
N GLU A 59 -13.96 -10.17 -1.40
CA GLU A 59 -12.68 -10.88 -1.29
C GLU A 59 -12.24 -11.16 0.15
N GLY A 60 -13.03 -10.72 1.15
CA GLY A 60 -12.77 -10.96 2.56
C GLY A 60 -11.93 -9.90 3.26
N VAL A 61 -11.55 -8.80 2.59
CA VAL A 61 -10.86 -7.67 3.22
C VAL A 61 -11.79 -6.99 4.22
N LYS A 62 -11.32 -6.78 5.44
CA LYS A 62 -12.07 -6.10 6.51
C LYS A 62 -11.43 -4.80 6.97
N THR A 63 -10.19 -4.57 6.58
CA THR A 63 -9.42 -3.40 6.97
C THR A 63 -8.73 -2.79 5.75
N ILE A 64 -8.83 -1.49 5.58
CA ILE A 64 -8.08 -0.72 4.56
C ILE A 64 -7.10 0.21 5.26
N VAL A 65 -5.85 0.20 4.79
CA VAL A 65 -4.80 1.14 5.19
C VAL A 65 -4.39 1.97 3.98
N THR A 66 -4.66 3.27 4.05
CA THR A 66 -4.37 4.25 3.00
C THR A 66 -3.09 5.02 3.33
N ILE A 67 -2.05 4.89 2.50
CA ILE A 67 -0.78 5.62 2.66
C ILE A 67 -0.71 6.70 1.57
N ARG A 68 -1.31 7.86 1.84
CA ARG A 68 -1.46 8.93 0.85
C ARG A 68 -1.62 10.31 1.49
N GLU A 69 -1.56 11.33 0.65
CA GLU A 69 -1.82 12.74 0.98
C GLU A 69 -3.30 12.97 1.37
N VAL A 70 -4.20 12.20 0.76
CA VAL A 70 -5.65 12.36 0.92
C VAL A 70 -6.29 11.01 1.26
N PRO A 71 -7.22 10.96 2.23
CA PRO A 71 -7.95 9.74 2.56
C PRO A 71 -8.86 9.27 1.41
N LEU A 72 -9.41 8.08 1.55
CA LEU A 72 -10.57 7.66 0.75
C LEU A 72 -11.83 8.42 1.18
N ASP A 73 -12.83 8.40 0.31
CA ASP A 73 -14.16 8.91 0.62
C ASP A 73 -14.74 8.12 1.81
N GLU A 74 -15.22 8.83 2.83
CA GLU A 74 -15.74 8.22 4.06
C GLU A 74 -16.91 7.28 3.77
N ASP A 75 -17.79 7.65 2.82
CA ASP A 75 -18.95 6.84 2.42
C ASP A 75 -18.57 5.49 1.78
N TRP A 76 -17.31 5.32 1.38
CA TRP A 76 -16.83 4.05 0.82
C TRP A 76 -16.33 3.09 1.88
N VAL A 77 -15.88 3.60 3.02
CA VAL A 77 -15.20 2.83 4.07
C VAL A 77 -15.94 2.79 5.41
N ASP A 78 -17.17 3.33 5.46
CA ASP A 78 -17.97 3.44 6.68
C ASP A 78 -18.25 2.09 7.37
N ASN A 79 -18.27 0.99 6.62
CA ASN A 79 -18.46 -0.37 7.13
C ASN A 79 -17.15 -1.19 7.24
N MET A 80 -16.00 -0.53 7.20
CA MET A 80 -14.69 -1.16 7.27
C MET A 80 -13.84 -0.60 8.42
N ASN A 81 -12.88 -1.38 8.88
CA ASN A 81 -11.79 -0.76 9.65
C ASN A 81 -10.94 0.07 8.69
N TYR A 82 -10.66 1.30 9.06
CA TYR A 82 -9.95 2.23 8.20
C TYR A 82 -8.83 2.96 8.94
N LEU A 83 -7.65 3.02 8.32
CA LEU A 83 -6.53 3.83 8.79
C LEU A 83 -6.00 4.66 7.62
N HIS A 84 -5.95 5.97 7.80
CA HIS A 84 -5.26 6.89 6.91
C HIS A 84 -3.93 7.34 7.49
N VAL A 85 -2.87 7.20 6.72
CA VAL A 85 -1.50 7.59 7.06
C VAL A 85 -1.03 8.63 6.03
N LEU A 86 -0.72 9.81 6.52
CA LEU A 86 -0.25 10.90 5.66
C LEU A 86 1.14 10.56 5.09
N SER A 87 1.27 10.63 3.79
CA SER A 87 2.54 10.44 3.09
C SER A 87 2.51 11.09 1.72
N ASP A 88 3.52 11.88 1.42
CA ASP A 88 3.69 12.54 0.12
C ASP A 88 3.91 11.52 -1.01
N ASP A 89 3.56 11.92 -2.23
CA ASP A 89 3.79 11.08 -3.41
C ASP A 89 5.28 10.83 -3.63
N MET A 90 5.62 9.61 -4.05
CA MET A 90 6.99 9.09 -4.18
C MET A 90 7.82 9.07 -2.89
N GLY A 91 7.28 9.59 -1.79
CA GLY A 91 7.92 9.60 -0.47
C GLY A 91 7.75 8.32 0.32
N VAL A 92 7.95 8.46 1.61
CA VAL A 92 7.68 7.46 2.65
C VAL A 92 6.90 8.15 3.78
N PRO A 93 6.07 7.43 4.55
CA PRO A 93 5.51 8.00 5.78
C PRO A 93 6.62 8.34 6.77
N SER A 94 6.31 9.12 7.80
CA SER A 94 7.26 9.29 8.90
C SER A 94 7.63 7.91 9.49
N PHE A 95 8.82 7.82 10.09
CA PHE A 95 9.27 6.55 10.68
C PHE A 95 8.32 6.03 11.76
N GLU A 96 7.76 6.94 12.57
CA GLU A 96 6.78 6.60 13.60
C GLU A 96 5.45 6.13 12.99
N ASP A 97 4.95 6.82 11.95
CA ASP A 97 3.73 6.41 11.26
C ASP A 97 3.89 5.06 10.56
N LEU A 98 5.09 4.79 10.02
CA LEU A 98 5.40 3.49 9.44
C LEU A 98 5.32 2.39 10.51
N LYS A 99 5.98 2.57 11.66
CA LYS A 99 5.91 1.61 12.78
C LYS A 99 4.47 1.36 13.24
N ASN A 100 3.73 2.44 13.49
CA ASN A 100 2.35 2.39 13.93
C ASN A 100 1.46 1.68 12.90
N SER A 101 1.69 1.92 11.60
CA SER A 101 0.96 1.26 10.52
C SER A 101 1.22 -0.25 10.49
N VAL A 102 2.48 -0.66 10.61
CA VAL A 102 2.87 -2.08 10.62
C VAL A 102 2.25 -2.79 11.82
N ASP A 103 2.26 -2.16 13.00
CA ASP A 103 1.67 -2.73 14.21
C ASP A 103 0.13 -2.77 14.14
N TYR A 104 -0.49 -1.75 13.55
CA TYR A 104 -1.93 -1.75 13.29
C TYR A 104 -2.33 -2.89 12.34
N VAL A 105 -1.60 -3.08 11.24
CA VAL A 105 -1.81 -4.19 10.30
C VAL A 105 -1.76 -5.53 11.05
N HIS A 106 -0.72 -5.74 11.86
CA HIS A 106 -0.57 -6.98 12.63
C HIS A 106 -1.73 -7.21 13.59
N LYS A 107 -2.11 -6.20 14.38
CA LYS A 107 -3.24 -6.27 15.30
C LYS A 107 -4.54 -6.68 14.59
N LYS A 108 -4.79 -6.14 13.40
CA LYS A 108 -5.97 -6.48 12.60
C LYS A 108 -5.93 -7.92 12.11
N ILE A 109 -4.79 -8.38 11.63
CA ILE A 109 -4.61 -9.77 11.19
C ILE A 109 -4.81 -10.75 12.36
N GLN A 110 -4.29 -10.44 13.55
CA GLN A 110 -4.49 -11.26 14.76
C GLN A 110 -5.97 -11.36 15.15
N ASN A 111 -6.74 -10.31 14.92
CA ASN A 111 -8.20 -10.28 15.11
C ASN A 111 -9.00 -11.00 14.01
N LYS A 112 -8.34 -11.65 13.05
CA LYS A 112 -8.98 -12.26 11.86
C LYS A 112 -9.72 -11.22 11.01
N GLU A 113 -9.14 -10.06 10.87
CA GLU A 113 -9.60 -8.94 10.06
C GLU A 113 -8.59 -8.70 8.92
N PRO A 114 -8.69 -9.40 7.76
CA PRO A 114 -7.75 -9.27 6.66
C PRO A 114 -7.56 -7.83 6.21
N VAL A 115 -6.32 -7.47 5.92
CA VAL A 115 -5.91 -6.10 5.65
C VAL A 115 -5.49 -5.93 4.19
N MET A 116 -5.95 -4.85 3.57
CA MET A 116 -5.41 -4.35 2.31
C MET A 116 -4.72 -3.00 2.54
N VAL A 117 -3.45 -2.91 2.14
CA VAL A 117 -2.66 -1.68 2.15
C VAL A 117 -2.60 -1.10 0.75
N HIS A 118 -2.86 0.19 0.59
CA HIS A 118 -2.72 0.85 -0.70
C HIS A 118 -2.08 2.24 -0.60
N CYS A 119 -1.52 2.69 -1.72
CA CYS A 119 -1.15 4.08 -1.97
C CYS A 119 -1.81 4.55 -3.28
N LEU A 120 -1.14 5.27 -4.15
CA LEU A 120 -1.71 5.65 -5.45
C LEU A 120 -1.66 4.48 -6.44
N ALA A 121 -0.48 3.95 -6.74
CA ALA A 121 -0.27 2.84 -7.68
C ALA A 121 -0.21 1.45 -7.01
N GLY A 122 -0.13 1.41 -5.69
CA GLY A 122 0.00 0.17 -4.91
C GLY A 122 1.39 -0.46 -5.00
N LEU A 123 2.41 0.31 -5.29
CA LEU A 123 3.77 -0.19 -5.53
C LEU A 123 4.77 0.32 -4.48
N GLY A 124 5.10 1.62 -4.48
CA GLY A 124 6.16 2.19 -3.65
C GLY A 124 5.84 2.15 -2.16
N ARG A 125 5.06 3.12 -1.67
CA ARG A 125 4.63 3.25 -0.25
C ARG A 125 3.96 1.98 0.28
N THR A 126 3.10 1.36 -0.53
CA THR A 126 2.48 0.06 -0.21
C THR A 126 3.54 -1.01 0.03
N GLY A 127 4.48 -1.17 -0.91
CA GLY A 127 5.55 -2.17 -0.79
C GLY A 127 6.43 -1.96 0.43
N THR A 128 6.67 -0.71 0.84
CA THR A 128 7.44 -0.37 2.05
C THR A 128 6.78 -0.91 3.31
N ILE A 129 5.47 -0.66 3.49
CA ILE A 129 4.71 -1.19 4.64
C ILE A 129 4.70 -2.73 4.63
N LEU A 130 4.48 -3.33 3.46
CA LEU A 130 4.42 -4.78 3.31
C LEU A 130 5.77 -5.44 3.66
N ALA A 131 6.89 -4.87 3.22
CA ALA A 131 8.23 -5.36 3.55
C ALA A 131 8.51 -5.24 5.05
N CYS A 132 8.21 -4.09 5.68
CA CYS A 132 8.38 -3.91 7.12
C CYS A 132 7.53 -4.87 7.95
N TYR A 133 6.33 -5.22 7.47
CA TYR A 133 5.50 -6.25 8.11
C TYR A 133 6.20 -7.63 8.08
N LEU A 134 6.74 -8.03 6.92
CA LEU A 134 7.46 -9.31 6.80
C LEU A 134 8.70 -9.37 7.68
N ILE A 135 9.43 -8.26 7.82
CA ILE A 135 10.61 -8.20 8.70
C ILE A 135 10.20 -8.43 10.16
N LYS A 136 9.19 -7.72 10.64
CA LYS A 136 8.83 -7.73 12.06
C LYS A 136 8.07 -8.98 12.48
N TYR A 137 7.17 -9.48 11.66
CA TYR A 137 6.19 -10.50 12.04
C TYR A 137 6.33 -11.84 11.31
N GLU A 138 7.11 -11.87 10.23
CA GLU A 138 7.51 -13.11 9.55
C GLU A 138 9.03 -13.36 9.65
N GLU A 139 9.73 -12.56 10.49
CA GLU A 139 11.15 -12.71 10.84
C GLU A 139 12.11 -12.73 9.62
N MET A 140 11.72 -12.07 8.54
CA MET A 140 12.57 -11.98 7.34
C MET A 140 13.67 -10.95 7.52
N SER A 141 14.82 -11.16 6.86
CA SER A 141 15.82 -10.11 6.67
C SER A 141 15.24 -8.98 5.79
N ALA A 142 15.83 -7.78 5.84
CA ALA A 142 15.39 -6.68 4.99
C ALA A 142 15.51 -7.01 3.49
N ASP A 143 16.63 -7.64 3.11
CA ASP A 143 16.87 -8.06 1.72
C ASP A 143 15.85 -9.10 1.25
N ASP A 144 15.59 -10.13 2.06
CA ASP A 144 14.61 -11.18 1.73
C ASP A 144 13.19 -10.62 1.65
N ALA A 145 12.81 -9.71 2.56
CA ALA A 145 11.50 -9.07 2.55
C ALA A 145 11.30 -8.20 1.30
N ILE A 146 12.29 -7.39 0.92
CA ILE A 146 12.26 -6.58 -0.32
C ILE A 146 12.14 -7.50 -1.54
N GLN A 147 12.95 -8.54 -1.61
CA GLN A 147 12.91 -9.49 -2.71
C GLN A 147 11.54 -10.18 -2.78
N HIS A 148 11.04 -10.71 -1.66
CA HIS A 148 9.74 -11.39 -1.59
C HIS A 148 8.59 -10.49 -2.06
N VAL A 149 8.56 -9.21 -1.60
CA VAL A 149 7.54 -8.26 -2.04
C VAL A 149 7.65 -8.01 -3.55
N ARG A 150 8.86 -7.86 -4.10
CA ARG A 150 9.08 -7.64 -5.54
C ARG A 150 8.73 -8.86 -6.39
N GLU A 151 8.94 -10.07 -5.90
CA GLU A 151 8.53 -11.31 -6.59
C GLU A 151 7.01 -11.46 -6.66
N LYS A 152 6.32 -11.19 -5.56
CA LYS A 152 4.85 -11.26 -5.49
C LYS A 152 4.16 -10.07 -6.18
N ARG A 153 4.80 -8.90 -6.16
CA ARG A 153 4.25 -7.63 -6.61
C ARG A 153 5.29 -6.86 -7.41
N HIS A 154 5.42 -7.21 -8.68
CA HIS A 154 6.41 -6.61 -9.59
C HIS A 154 6.37 -5.07 -9.59
N GLY A 155 7.55 -4.46 -9.55
CA GLY A 155 7.72 -3.01 -9.52
C GLY A 155 7.47 -2.34 -8.16
N SER A 156 7.32 -3.12 -7.09
CA SER A 156 7.20 -2.58 -5.72
C SER A 156 8.52 -2.03 -5.20
N ILE A 157 8.42 -1.12 -4.21
CA ILE A 157 9.57 -0.45 -3.57
C ILE A 157 10.40 0.27 -4.62
N GLN A 158 9.89 1.44 -5.05
CA GLN A 158 10.28 2.11 -6.30
C GLN A 158 11.43 3.11 -6.14
N SER A 159 11.76 3.51 -4.92
CA SER A 159 12.77 4.53 -4.67
C SER A 159 13.79 4.10 -3.63
N TYR A 160 14.99 4.70 -3.72
CA TYR A 160 16.05 4.52 -2.73
C TYR A 160 15.58 4.88 -1.30
N LEU A 161 14.79 5.95 -1.16
CA LEU A 161 14.24 6.35 0.15
C LEU A 161 13.35 5.26 0.76
N GLN A 162 12.61 4.53 -0.06
CA GLN A 162 11.77 3.42 0.40
C GLN A 162 12.61 2.24 0.87
N GLU A 163 13.65 1.89 0.14
CA GLU A 163 14.61 0.85 0.56
C GLU A 163 15.33 1.24 1.85
N GLU A 164 15.86 2.46 1.91
CA GLU A 164 16.56 2.98 3.09
C GLU A 164 15.67 2.94 4.33
N MET A 165 14.39 3.34 4.21
CA MET A 165 13.42 3.26 5.29
C MET A 165 13.22 1.81 5.79
N ILE A 166 13.18 0.83 4.88
CA ILE A 166 13.04 -0.59 5.23
C ILE A 166 14.28 -1.08 5.99
N PHE A 167 15.50 -0.74 5.54
CA PHE A 167 16.73 -1.11 6.23
C PHE A 167 16.84 -0.42 7.60
N GLN A 168 16.47 0.85 7.69
CA GLN A 168 16.41 1.57 8.96
C GLN A 168 15.44 0.91 9.93
N TYR A 169 14.25 0.50 9.46
CA TYR A 169 13.26 -0.21 10.26
C TYR A 169 13.81 -1.54 10.79
N ALA A 170 14.42 -2.35 9.93
CA ALA A 170 15.02 -3.63 10.32
C ALA A 170 16.09 -3.46 11.41
N LYS A 171 16.91 -2.40 11.30
CA LYS A 171 17.96 -2.11 12.29
C LYS A 171 17.37 -1.84 13.68
N THR A 172 16.28 -1.09 13.77
CA THR A 172 15.65 -0.76 15.08
C THR A 172 14.97 -1.95 15.76
N LEU A 173 14.77 -3.06 15.08
CA LEU A 173 14.23 -4.28 15.69
C LEU A 173 15.32 -5.16 16.31
N ASN A 174 16.59 -4.90 15.99
CA ASN A 174 17.75 -5.64 16.48
C ASN A 174 18.51 -4.90 17.60
N GLU A 175 18.09 -3.68 17.94
CA GLU A 175 18.57 -2.87 19.07
C GLU A 175 17.72 -3.09 20.32
#